data_c2004f23694057ff62bd78fc9acc8ec8
#
_entry.id   c2004f23694057ff62bd78fc9acc8ec8
#
_cell.length_a   1.000
_cell.length_b   1.000
_cell.length_c   1.000
_cell.angle_alpha   90.00
_cell.angle_beta   90.00
_cell.angle_gamma   90.00
#
_symmetry.space_group_name_H-M   'P 1'
#
loop_
_entity.id
_entity.type
_entity.pdbx_description
1 polymer ?
#
loop_
_entity_poly.entity_id
_entity_poly.type
_entity_poly.pdbx_seq_one_letter_code
_entity_poly.pdbx_strand_id
1 'polypeptide(L)'
;MYTSTPAEPGTVRLTALAVPLLVLPGALLLTVSLVRPIFVDRYVLFSDIGLALLLGAFLEYVHRLPRYSWTVYVAVPAALIALAPLSSSLRTAQSRSNDATAIGAAVRTEGRPGDGLLYLSGQQRTLTAADPDDTRLLVDLALARDPVTSNTLAGIERPAREIAARMKRFDRIVVVRAAGVHAPGDPREEAKRDTLRCHFRAHTTSEVNGAKVTLYTRIHPRPGTHVSYRTSTWTAQKRCGR
;
A
#
# COMPACT_ATOMS: atom_id res chain seq x y z
N MET A 1 -45.81 33.97 -39.82
CA MET A 1 -44.66 34.30 -38.94
C MET A 1 -44.79 33.46 -37.69
N TYR A 2 -44.16 32.26 -37.63
CA TYR A 2 -44.14 31.42 -36.44
C TYR A 2 -42.92 31.82 -35.62
N THR A 3 -43.12 32.48 -34.49
CA THR A 3 -42.09 32.71 -33.50
C THR A 3 -41.94 31.43 -32.66
N SER A 4 -40.97 30.59 -32.97
CA SER A 4 -40.56 29.49 -32.10
C SER A 4 -39.91 30.08 -30.83
N THR A 5 -40.62 29.96 -29.73
CA THR A 5 -40.07 30.22 -28.38
C THR A 5 -38.94 29.20 -28.14
N PRO A 6 -37.70 29.64 -27.79
CA PRO A 6 -36.64 28.72 -27.43
C PRO A 6 -37.05 28.00 -26.15
N ALA A 7 -37.01 26.66 -26.18
CA ALA A 7 -37.21 25.83 -25.01
C ALA A 7 -36.15 26.23 -23.97
N GLU A 8 -36.58 26.69 -22.80
CA GLU A 8 -35.67 26.93 -21.67
C GLU A 8 -34.94 25.63 -21.34
N PRO A 9 -33.59 25.65 -21.24
CA PRO A 9 -32.86 24.48 -20.81
C PRO A 9 -33.34 24.15 -19.40
N GLY A 10 -33.92 22.93 -19.25
CA GLY A 10 -34.45 22.42 -17.99
C GLY A 10 -33.38 22.54 -16.89
N THR A 11 -33.63 23.44 -15.93
CA THR A 11 -32.76 23.63 -14.76
C THR A 11 -32.74 22.35 -13.94
N VAL A 12 -31.71 21.53 -14.11
CA VAL A 12 -31.50 20.33 -13.29
C VAL A 12 -31.29 20.81 -11.86
N ARG A 13 -32.17 20.42 -10.95
CA ARG A 13 -32.02 20.79 -9.53
C ARG A 13 -30.75 20.15 -9.00
N LEU A 14 -29.87 20.94 -8.39
CA LEU A 14 -28.57 20.51 -7.85
C LEU A 14 -28.73 19.31 -6.92
N THR A 15 -29.80 19.25 -6.14
CA THR A 15 -30.14 18.13 -5.26
C THR A 15 -30.42 16.84 -6.02
N ALA A 16 -30.98 16.92 -7.22
CA ALA A 16 -31.27 15.75 -8.06
C ALA A 16 -29.98 15.09 -8.59
N LEU A 17 -28.88 15.82 -8.67
CA LEU A 17 -27.55 15.29 -9.01
C LEU A 17 -26.77 14.88 -7.76
N ALA A 18 -26.83 15.68 -6.70
CA ALA A 18 -26.02 15.48 -5.50
C ALA A 18 -26.45 14.25 -4.69
N VAL A 19 -27.76 13.98 -4.57
CA VAL A 19 -28.26 12.83 -3.81
C VAL A 19 -27.85 11.48 -4.44
N PRO A 20 -28.01 11.24 -5.73
CA PRO A 20 -27.52 10.02 -6.36
C PRO A 20 -25.98 9.86 -6.23
N LEU A 21 -25.22 10.94 -6.45
CA LEU A 21 -23.77 10.90 -6.30
C LEU A 21 -23.32 10.56 -4.88
N LEU A 22 -24.06 10.99 -3.87
CA LEU A 22 -23.77 10.67 -2.47
C LEU A 22 -24.10 9.21 -2.13
N VAL A 23 -25.28 8.75 -2.54
CA VAL A 23 -25.85 7.47 -2.06
C VAL A 23 -25.47 6.28 -2.94
N LEU A 24 -25.46 6.47 -4.27
CA LEU A 24 -25.37 5.35 -5.23
C LEU A 24 -24.03 4.61 -5.17
N PRO A 25 -22.86 5.28 -5.09
CA PRO A 25 -21.58 4.57 -5.00
C PRO A 25 -21.47 3.73 -3.73
N GLY A 26 -21.86 4.30 -2.58
CA GLY A 26 -21.83 3.60 -1.30
C GLY A 26 -22.80 2.42 -1.25
N ALA A 27 -24.04 2.61 -1.71
CA ALA A 27 -25.05 1.55 -1.74
C ALA A 27 -24.64 0.40 -2.68
N LEU A 28 -24.07 0.73 -3.84
CA LEU A 28 -23.62 -0.25 -4.82
C LEU A 28 -22.44 -1.07 -4.27
N LEU A 29 -21.47 -0.41 -3.63
CA LEU A 29 -20.33 -1.07 -2.99
C LEU A 29 -20.80 -1.99 -1.85
N LEU A 30 -21.71 -1.55 -1.01
CA LEU A 30 -22.26 -2.37 0.07
C LEU A 30 -22.97 -3.60 -0.49
N THR A 31 -23.80 -3.43 -1.52
CA THR A 31 -24.53 -4.53 -2.15
C THR A 31 -23.57 -5.57 -2.75
N VAL A 32 -22.52 -5.12 -3.46
CA VAL A 32 -21.52 -6.01 -4.04
C VAL A 32 -20.67 -6.68 -2.94
N SER A 33 -20.37 -5.96 -1.85
CA SER A 33 -19.59 -6.48 -0.72
C SER A 33 -20.30 -7.59 0.06
N LEU A 34 -21.63 -7.68 -0.01
CA LEU A 34 -22.40 -8.81 0.55
C LEU A 34 -22.09 -10.15 -0.14
N VAL A 35 -21.71 -10.10 -1.42
CA VAL A 35 -21.40 -11.31 -2.21
C VAL A 35 -19.89 -11.55 -2.27
N ARG A 36 -19.09 -10.48 -2.33
CA ARG A 36 -17.62 -10.54 -2.32
C ARG A 36 -17.08 -9.40 -1.47
N PRO A 37 -16.18 -9.65 -0.51
CA PRO A 37 -15.60 -8.60 0.34
C PRO A 37 -14.60 -7.74 -0.47
N ILE A 38 -15.13 -6.85 -1.35
CA ILE A 38 -14.35 -5.97 -2.22
C ILE A 38 -14.48 -4.50 -1.75
N PHE A 39 -14.88 -4.29 -0.50
CA PHE A 39 -15.01 -2.92 0.00
C PHE A 39 -13.63 -2.25 0.05
N VAL A 40 -13.48 -1.18 -0.74
CA VAL A 40 -12.27 -0.37 -0.79
C VAL A 40 -12.69 1.09 -0.64
N ASP A 41 -12.23 1.73 0.40
CA ASP A 41 -12.59 3.09 0.82
C ASP A 41 -12.44 4.12 -0.30
N ARG A 42 -11.44 3.97 -1.17
CA ARG A 42 -11.22 4.88 -2.30
C ARG A 42 -12.38 4.97 -3.29
N TYR A 43 -13.25 3.97 -3.35
CA TYR A 43 -14.42 4.02 -4.24
C TYR A 43 -15.56 4.87 -3.67
N VAL A 44 -15.50 5.19 -2.38
CA VAL A 44 -16.45 6.09 -1.70
C VAL A 44 -16.13 7.56 -1.99
N LEU A 45 -14.94 7.88 -2.51
CA LEU A 45 -14.53 9.26 -2.86
C LEU A 45 -15.51 9.97 -3.78
N PHE A 46 -16.23 9.24 -4.64
CA PHE A 46 -17.28 9.82 -5.48
C PHE A 46 -18.48 10.34 -4.65
N SER A 47 -18.72 9.75 -3.48
CA SER A 47 -19.75 10.24 -2.55
C SER A 47 -19.37 11.57 -1.92
N ASP A 48 -18.07 11.88 -1.79
CA ASP A 48 -17.60 13.16 -1.26
C ASP A 48 -17.97 14.32 -2.17
N ILE A 49 -18.03 14.10 -3.49
CA ILE A 49 -18.49 15.10 -4.46
C ILE A 49 -19.97 15.41 -4.20
N GLY A 50 -20.79 14.38 -4.00
CA GLY A 50 -22.21 14.55 -3.67
C GLY A 50 -22.40 15.32 -2.35
N LEU A 51 -21.61 15.00 -1.34
CA LEU A 51 -21.60 15.69 -0.05
C LEU A 51 -21.19 17.15 -0.21
N ALA A 52 -20.13 17.44 -0.97
CA ALA A 52 -19.68 18.82 -1.22
C ALA A 52 -20.74 19.66 -1.91
N LEU A 53 -21.46 19.10 -2.90
CA LEU A 53 -22.56 19.77 -3.60
C LEU A 53 -23.73 20.05 -2.66
N LEU A 54 -24.08 19.12 -1.78
CA LEU A 54 -25.16 19.33 -0.80
C LEU A 54 -24.78 20.38 0.25
N LEU A 55 -23.53 20.35 0.73
CA LEU A 55 -23.02 21.38 1.64
C LEU A 55 -23.04 22.77 0.98
N GLY A 56 -22.60 22.86 -0.28
CA GLY A 56 -22.67 24.11 -1.04
C GLY A 56 -24.09 24.63 -1.19
N ALA A 57 -25.04 23.73 -1.54
CA ALA A 57 -26.45 24.10 -1.64
C ALA A 57 -27.05 24.53 -0.28
N PHE A 58 -26.65 23.86 0.80
CA PHE A 58 -27.06 24.22 2.16
C PHE A 58 -26.52 25.58 2.57
N LEU A 59 -25.24 25.88 2.30
CA LEU A 59 -24.62 27.16 2.59
C LEU A 59 -25.31 28.31 1.79
N GLU A 60 -25.62 28.05 0.52
CA GLU A 60 -26.35 29.01 -0.31
C GLU A 60 -27.76 29.26 0.25
N TYR A 61 -28.45 28.19 0.67
CA TYR A 61 -29.77 28.35 1.30
C TYR A 61 -29.70 29.19 2.58
N VAL A 62 -28.73 28.91 3.47
CA VAL A 62 -28.53 29.71 4.71
C VAL A 62 -28.15 31.15 4.39
N HIS A 63 -27.30 31.36 3.39
CA HIS A 63 -26.91 32.72 2.97
C HIS A 63 -28.09 33.56 2.44
N ARG A 64 -29.07 32.95 1.79
CA ARG A 64 -30.28 33.63 1.33
C ARG A 64 -31.23 34.05 2.46
N LEU A 65 -31.04 33.53 3.68
CA LEU A 65 -31.82 33.89 4.85
C LEU A 65 -31.22 35.18 5.46
N PRO A 66 -31.92 36.34 5.41
CA PRO A 66 -31.34 37.64 5.77
C PRO A 66 -30.85 37.71 7.22
N ARG A 67 -31.43 36.89 8.10
CA ARG A 67 -31.05 36.81 9.52
C ARG A 67 -29.75 35.99 9.76
N TYR A 68 -29.37 35.11 8.86
CA TYR A 68 -28.25 34.15 9.06
C TYR A 68 -27.15 34.32 8.01
N SER A 69 -27.26 35.26 7.06
CA SER A 69 -26.29 35.41 5.99
C SER A 69 -24.86 35.63 6.48
N TRP A 70 -24.68 36.40 7.57
CA TRP A 70 -23.36 36.64 8.15
C TRP A 70 -22.74 35.40 8.81
N THR A 71 -23.57 34.45 9.30
CA THR A 71 -23.09 33.24 9.99
C THR A 71 -22.28 32.34 9.05
N VAL A 72 -22.59 32.35 7.75
CA VAL A 72 -21.82 31.59 6.74
C VAL A 72 -20.40 32.11 6.64
N TYR A 73 -20.20 33.43 6.67
CA TYR A 73 -18.89 34.07 6.60
C TYR A 73 -18.02 33.80 7.83
N VAL A 74 -18.62 33.46 8.96
CA VAL A 74 -17.91 33.10 10.19
C VAL A 74 -17.77 31.59 10.31
N ALA A 75 -18.84 30.82 10.02
CA ALA A 75 -18.85 29.38 10.21
C ALA A 75 -17.91 28.64 9.26
N VAL A 76 -17.80 29.07 8.01
CA VAL A 76 -16.91 28.41 7.04
C VAL A 76 -15.44 28.55 7.43
N PRO A 77 -14.89 29.75 7.69
CA PRO A 77 -13.51 29.87 8.18
C PRO A 77 -13.29 29.15 9.51
N ALA A 78 -14.22 29.23 10.45
CA ALA A 78 -14.12 28.54 11.72
C ALA A 78 -14.04 27.02 11.54
N ALA A 79 -14.86 26.43 10.67
CA ALA A 79 -14.81 25.03 10.33
C ALA A 79 -13.47 24.63 9.68
N LEU A 80 -12.95 25.44 8.75
CA LEU A 80 -11.65 25.21 8.12
C LEU A 80 -10.52 25.26 9.14
N ILE A 81 -10.54 26.20 10.07
CA ILE A 81 -9.55 26.30 11.15
C ILE A 81 -9.67 25.10 12.09
N ALA A 82 -10.88 24.68 12.46
CA ALA A 82 -11.11 23.52 13.30
C ALA A 82 -10.67 22.19 12.65
N LEU A 83 -10.76 22.09 11.32
CA LEU A 83 -10.31 20.95 10.54
C LEU A 83 -8.79 20.94 10.24
N ALA A 84 -8.11 22.08 10.41
CA ALA A 84 -6.69 22.20 10.11
C ALA A 84 -5.82 21.17 10.88
N PRO A 85 -5.99 20.94 12.20
CA PRO A 85 -5.21 19.92 12.92
C PRO A 85 -5.50 18.50 12.41
N LEU A 86 -6.74 18.21 12.03
CA LEU A 86 -7.09 16.91 11.44
C LEU A 86 -6.40 16.73 10.09
N SER A 87 -6.43 17.75 9.23
CA SER A 87 -5.75 17.69 7.92
C SER A 87 -4.24 17.55 8.04
N SER A 88 -3.61 18.14 9.06
CA SER A 88 -2.18 18.00 9.32
C SER A 88 -1.85 16.59 9.83
N SER A 89 -2.66 16.01 10.71
CA SER A 89 -2.46 14.64 11.20
C SER A 89 -2.60 13.59 10.08
N LEU A 90 -3.52 13.80 9.13
CA LEU A 90 -3.68 12.92 7.96
C LEU A 90 -2.52 12.99 6.96
N ARG A 91 -1.68 14.01 7.03
CA ARG A 91 -0.49 14.16 6.18
C ARG A 91 0.77 13.54 6.77
N THR A 92 0.73 13.03 7.97
CA THR A 92 1.88 12.38 8.60
C THR A 92 2.13 10.98 8.02
N ALA A 93 3.37 10.51 8.09
CA ALA A 93 3.73 9.15 7.67
C ALA A 93 2.94 8.08 8.44
N GLN A 94 2.58 8.36 9.70
CA GLN A 94 1.83 7.45 10.57
C GLN A 94 0.35 7.29 10.15
N SER A 95 -0.21 8.25 9.41
CA SER A 95 -1.59 8.16 8.93
C SER A 95 -1.75 7.22 7.73
N ARG A 96 -0.64 6.87 7.08
CA ARG A 96 -0.64 5.94 5.94
C ARG A 96 -0.50 4.51 6.46
N SER A 97 -1.23 3.59 5.85
CA SER A 97 -1.11 2.16 6.16
C SER A 97 0.29 1.59 5.84
N ASN A 98 1.03 2.25 4.93
CA ASN A 98 2.38 1.88 4.53
C ASN A 98 3.24 3.13 4.40
N ASP A 99 4.35 3.18 5.11
CA ASP A 99 5.37 4.22 4.95
C ASP A 99 6.45 3.74 4.00
N ALA A 100 6.25 3.99 2.70
CA ALA A 100 7.17 3.55 1.64
C ALA A 100 8.60 4.10 1.86
N THR A 101 8.73 5.35 2.31
CA THR A 101 10.03 5.99 2.57
C THR A 101 10.77 5.30 3.72
N ALA A 102 10.07 5.02 4.83
CA ALA A 102 10.67 4.33 5.96
C ALA A 102 11.03 2.88 5.61
N ILE A 103 10.22 2.21 4.77
CA ILE A 103 10.52 0.85 4.28
C ILE A 103 11.77 0.86 3.41
N GLY A 104 11.90 1.80 2.46
CA GLY A 104 13.09 1.96 1.63
C GLY A 104 14.34 2.24 2.46
N ALA A 105 14.25 3.18 3.40
CA ALA A 105 15.36 3.50 4.31
C ALA A 105 15.80 2.29 5.16
N ALA A 106 14.84 1.49 5.65
CA ALA A 106 15.15 0.26 6.38
C ALA A 106 15.85 -0.79 5.50
N VAL A 107 15.39 -0.95 4.25
CA VAL A 107 16.05 -1.84 3.27
C VAL A 107 17.48 -1.39 2.99
N ARG A 108 17.71 -0.09 2.79
CA ARG A 108 19.05 0.49 2.58
C ARG A 108 19.97 0.31 3.80
N THR A 109 19.43 0.45 5.00
CA THR A 109 20.21 0.32 6.25
C THR A 109 20.66 -1.13 6.50
N GLU A 110 19.79 -2.11 6.23
CA GLU A 110 20.09 -3.53 6.44
C GLU A 110 20.86 -4.16 5.27
N GLY A 111 20.68 -3.63 4.06
CA GLY A 111 21.26 -4.17 2.84
C GLY A 111 22.67 -3.65 2.55
N ARG A 112 23.50 -4.50 1.94
CA ARG A 112 24.80 -4.17 1.39
C ARG A 112 24.81 -4.36 -0.12
N PRO A 113 25.65 -3.67 -0.87
CA PRO A 113 25.80 -3.91 -2.30
C PRO A 113 26.03 -5.40 -2.59
N GLY A 114 25.21 -5.95 -3.47
CA GLY A 114 25.26 -7.36 -3.86
C GLY A 114 24.47 -8.32 -2.99
N ASP A 115 23.87 -7.89 -1.89
CA ASP A 115 22.94 -8.72 -1.11
C ASP A 115 21.67 -9.03 -1.92
N GLY A 116 21.01 -10.15 -1.61
CA GLY A 116 19.72 -10.49 -2.17
C GLY A 116 18.59 -9.66 -1.54
N LEU A 117 17.65 -9.21 -2.37
CA LEU A 117 16.39 -8.61 -1.93
C LEU A 117 15.25 -9.55 -2.23
N LEU A 118 14.40 -9.81 -1.24
CA LEU A 118 13.28 -10.71 -1.38
C LEU A 118 12.00 -10.08 -0.81
N TYR A 119 11.00 -9.94 -1.64
CA TYR A 119 9.64 -9.62 -1.22
C TYR A 119 8.88 -10.92 -1.00
N LEU A 120 8.28 -11.12 0.17
CA LEU A 120 7.49 -12.33 0.42
C LEU A 120 6.31 -12.40 -0.54
N SER A 121 5.51 -11.34 -0.63
CA SER A 121 4.53 -11.18 -1.71
C SER A 121 5.09 -10.25 -2.79
N GLY A 122 4.91 -10.60 -4.06
CA GLY A 122 5.39 -9.81 -5.18
C GLY A 122 4.82 -8.39 -5.21
N GLN A 123 3.60 -8.21 -4.72
CA GLN A 123 2.95 -6.91 -4.61
C GLN A 123 3.70 -5.91 -3.71
N GLN A 124 4.52 -6.39 -2.80
CA GLN A 124 5.29 -5.53 -1.88
C GLN A 124 6.41 -4.75 -2.57
N ARG A 125 6.76 -5.08 -3.82
CA ARG A 125 7.69 -4.27 -4.64
C ARG A 125 7.21 -2.84 -4.81
N THR A 126 5.90 -2.63 -4.84
CA THR A 126 5.33 -1.28 -4.94
C THR A 126 5.69 -0.39 -3.75
N LEU A 127 6.01 -0.98 -2.59
CA LEU A 127 6.38 -0.23 -1.38
C LEU A 127 7.76 0.44 -1.51
N THR A 128 8.67 -0.16 -2.27
CA THR A 128 10.01 0.38 -2.49
C THR A 128 10.17 1.03 -3.87
N ALA A 129 9.13 0.99 -4.71
CA ALA A 129 9.15 1.60 -6.03
C ALA A 129 9.15 3.14 -5.99
N ALA A 130 8.77 3.73 -4.85
CA ALA A 130 8.75 5.19 -4.67
C ALA A 130 10.17 5.79 -4.65
N ASP A 131 11.15 5.04 -4.14
CA ASP A 131 12.57 5.43 -4.15
C ASP A 131 13.43 4.23 -4.61
N PRO A 132 13.69 4.14 -5.92
CA PRO A 132 14.49 3.04 -6.49
C PRO A 132 15.94 3.02 -5.99
N ASP A 133 16.49 4.14 -5.56
CA ASP A 133 17.87 4.24 -5.08
C ASP A 133 18.09 3.42 -3.80
N ASP A 134 17.07 3.25 -2.98
CA ASP A 134 17.14 2.45 -1.76
C ASP A 134 17.38 0.95 -2.03
N THR A 135 17.03 0.48 -3.21
CA THR A 135 17.13 -0.94 -3.60
C THR A 135 18.11 -1.21 -4.74
N ARG A 136 18.63 -0.16 -5.39
CA ARG A 136 19.46 -0.26 -6.61
C ARG A 136 20.68 -1.15 -6.47
N LEU A 137 21.28 -1.21 -5.29
CA LEU A 137 22.49 -2.00 -5.03
C LEU A 137 22.18 -3.44 -4.63
N LEU A 138 20.91 -3.81 -4.48
CA LEU A 138 20.45 -5.13 -4.10
C LEU A 138 19.95 -5.91 -5.33
N VAL A 139 20.00 -7.23 -5.25
CA VAL A 139 19.54 -8.10 -6.33
C VAL A 139 18.18 -8.69 -6.00
N ASP A 140 17.11 -8.30 -6.72
CA ASP A 140 15.80 -8.92 -6.56
C ASP A 140 15.87 -10.40 -6.98
N LEU A 141 15.64 -11.30 -6.03
CA LEU A 141 15.79 -12.73 -6.20
C LEU A 141 14.61 -13.37 -6.92
N ALA A 142 13.43 -12.78 -6.79
CA ALA A 142 12.20 -13.35 -7.31
C ALA A 142 11.79 -12.75 -8.67
N LEU A 143 12.30 -11.60 -9.06
CA LEU A 143 11.90 -10.90 -10.27
C LEU A 143 12.40 -11.59 -11.55
N ALA A 144 11.47 -11.92 -12.45
CA ALA A 144 11.77 -12.43 -13.80
C ALA A 144 11.74 -11.31 -14.84
N ARG A 145 10.71 -10.46 -14.81
CA ARG A 145 10.57 -9.26 -15.64
C ARG A 145 10.18 -8.09 -14.78
N ASP A 146 10.83 -6.96 -14.99
CA ASP A 146 10.56 -5.73 -14.27
C ASP A 146 9.14 -5.19 -14.55
N PRO A 147 8.63 -4.30 -13.68
CA PRO A 147 7.29 -3.73 -13.82
C PRO A 147 7.05 -3.03 -15.16
N VAL A 148 8.04 -2.30 -15.68
CA VAL A 148 7.91 -1.53 -16.92
C VAL A 148 7.76 -2.46 -18.11
N THR A 149 8.69 -3.41 -18.29
CA THR A 149 8.67 -4.34 -19.42
C THR A 149 7.52 -5.34 -19.39
N SER A 150 6.96 -5.60 -18.20
CA SER A 150 5.82 -6.50 -18.03
C SER A 150 4.45 -5.79 -18.03
N ASN A 151 4.45 -4.46 -18.08
CA ASN A 151 3.24 -3.63 -17.95
C ASN A 151 2.39 -4.01 -16.72
N THR A 152 3.05 -4.23 -15.59
CA THR A 152 2.41 -4.57 -14.30
C THR A 152 3.00 -3.73 -13.19
N LEU A 153 2.26 -3.52 -12.09
CA LEU A 153 2.75 -2.72 -10.96
C LEU A 153 3.89 -3.38 -10.18
N ALA A 154 3.91 -4.71 -10.11
CA ALA A 154 4.84 -5.45 -9.26
C ALA A 154 5.88 -6.28 -10.05
N GLY A 155 5.85 -6.23 -11.39
CA GLY A 155 6.64 -7.12 -12.21
C GLY A 155 6.13 -8.57 -12.22
N ILE A 156 6.81 -9.43 -12.95
CA ILE A 156 6.50 -10.86 -13.02
C ILE A 156 7.56 -11.64 -12.25
N GLU A 157 7.10 -12.45 -11.32
CA GLU A 157 7.99 -13.32 -10.55
C GLU A 157 8.34 -14.61 -11.28
N ARG A 158 9.53 -15.12 -11.00
CA ARG A 158 10.01 -16.44 -11.42
C ARG A 158 9.16 -17.56 -10.84
N PRO A 159 9.22 -18.76 -11.44
CA PRO A 159 8.66 -19.97 -10.83
C PRO A 159 9.27 -20.23 -9.45
N ALA A 160 8.50 -20.84 -8.55
CA ALA A 160 8.90 -21.12 -7.17
C ALA A 160 10.25 -21.83 -7.04
N ARG A 161 10.50 -22.83 -7.88
CA ARG A 161 11.77 -23.59 -7.89
C ARG A 161 12.97 -22.72 -8.24
N GLU A 162 12.83 -21.80 -9.20
CA GLU A 162 13.91 -20.88 -9.59
C GLU A 162 14.20 -19.88 -8.49
N ILE A 163 13.17 -19.35 -7.82
CA ILE A 163 13.34 -18.44 -6.70
C ILE A 163 14.14 -19.13 -5.59
N ALA A 164 13.75 -20.33 -5.20
CA ALA A 164 14.45 -21.11 -4.18
C ALA A 164 15.92 -21.39 -4.56
N ALA A 165 16.17 -21.73 -5.83
CA ALA A 165 17.54 -21.96 -6.33
C ALA A 165 18.38 -20.67 -6.31
N ARG A 166 17.80 -19.53 -6.69
CA ARG A 166 18.51 -18.24 -6.64
C ARG A 166 18.82 -17.83 -5.20
N MET A 167 17.84 -17.93 -4.28
CA MET A 167 18.04 -17.62 -2.86
C MET A 167 19.25 -18.38 -2.30
N LYS A 168 19.40 -19.66 -2.62
CA LYS A 168 20.53 -20.48 -2.19
C LYS A 168 21.91 -20.03 -2.72
N ARG A 169 21.97 -19.06 -3.63
CA ARG A 169 23.23 -18.49 -4.13
C ARG A 169 23.73 -17.29 -3.33
N PHE A 170 22.92 -16.79 -2.40
CA PHE A 170 23.23 -15.61 -1.60
C PHE A 170 23.50 -16.02 -0.14
N ASP A 171 24.44 -15.33 0.48
CA ASP A 171 24.73 -15.54 1.90
C ASP A 171 23.95 -14.57 2.80
N ARG A 172 23.51 -13.45 2.23
CA ARG A 172 22.71 -12.44 2.90
C ARG A 172 21.50 -12.10 2.04
N ILE A 173 20.32 -12.03 2.65
CA ILE A 173 19.06 -11.69 1.99
C ILE A 173 18.30 -10.72 2.89
N VAL A 174 17.97 -9.56 2.35
CA VAL A 174 17.03 -8.61 2.96
C VAL A 174 15.62 -9.00 2.54
N VAL A 175 14.77 -9.29 3.50
CA VAL A 175 13.39 -9.74 3.28
C VAL A 175 12.42 -8.66 3.70
N VAL A 176 11.57 -8.24 2.78
CA VAL A 176 10.47 -7.31 3.03
C VAL A 176 9.17 -8.11 3.14
N ARG A 177 8.46 -7.92 4.26
CA ARG A 177 7.17 -8.54 4.53
C ARG A 177 6.16 -7.48 4.98
N ALA A 178 5.01 -7.36 4.32
CA ALA A 178 3.94 -6.47 4.77
C ALA A 178 3.45 -6.87 6.17
N ALA A 179 3.10 -5.86 6.96
CA ALA A 179 2.33 -6.06 8.19
C ALA A 179 0.88 -6.38 7.76
N GLY A 180 0.40 -7.60 7.96
CA GLY A 180 -0.97 -7.98 7.63
C GLY A 180 -1.14 -9.46 7.27
N VAL A 181 -2.37 -9.82 6.98
CA VAL A 181 -2.79 -11.20 6.71
C VAL A 181 -2.14 -11.71 5.41
N HIS A 182 -1.49 -12.84 5.51
CA HIS A 182 -0.98 -13.56 4.35
C HIS A 182 -2.15 -14.20 3.60
N ALA A 183 -2.18 -14.05 2.27
CA ALA A 183 -3.02 -14.89 1.44
C ALA A 183 -2.44 -16.32 1.47
N PRO A 184 -3.09 -17.30 2.08
CA PRO A 184 -2.63 -18.67 2.01
C PRO A 184 -2.81 -19.17 0.57
N GLY A 185 -1.78 -19.79 -0.01
CA GLY A 185 -1.91 -20.52 -1.24
C GLY A 185 -1.07 -20.10 -2.44
N ASP A 186 -0.21 -19.06 -2.35
CA ASP A 186 0.75 -18.81 -3.43
C ASP A 186 1.98 -19.75 -3.27
N PRO A 187 2.20 -20.69 -4.21
CA PRO A 187 3.33 -21.62 -4.17
C PRO A 187 4.70 -20.90 -4.15
N ARG A 188 4.77 -19.68 -4.69
CA ARG A 188 5.99 -18.87 -4.68
C ARG A 188 6.31 -18.36 -3.29
N GLU A 189 5.30 -17.82 -2.59
CA GLU A 189 5.49 -17.37 -1.20
C GLU A 189 5.85 -18.51 -0.27
N GLU A 190 5.23 -19.66 -0.44
CA GLU A 190 5.53 -20.85 0.33
C GLU A 190 6.98 -21.32 0.12
N ALA A 191 7.43 -21.40 -1.13
CA ALA A 191 8.81 -21.74 -1.47
C ALA A 191 9.83 -20.75 -0.90
N LYS A 192 9.50 -19.43 -0.91
CA LYS A 192 10.34 -18.41 -0.28
C LYS A 192 10.47 -18.63 1.22
N ARG A 193 9.35 -18.86 1.92
CA ARG A 193 9.32 -19.08 3.36
C ARG A 193 10.06 -20.35 3.76
N ASP A 194 9.84 -21.44 3.02
CA ASP A 194 10.51 -22.73 3.31
C ASP A 194 12.00 -22.63 3.07
N THR A 195 12.43 -21.98 2.00
CA THR A 195 13.85 -21.76 1.73
C THR A 195 14.51 -20.92 2.83
N LEU A 196 13.86 -19.85 3.30
CA LEU A 196 14.34 -19.03 4.42
C LEU A 196 14.46 -19.88 5.69
N ARG A 197 13.41 -20.62 6.02
CA ARG A 197 13.37 -21.47 7.24
C ARG A 197 14.45 -22.53 7.25
N CYS A 198 14.72 -23.14 6.10
CA CYS A 198 15.66 -24.27 6.01
C CYS A 198 17.13 -23.85 5.87
N HIS A 199 17.42 -22.72 5.24
CA HIS A 199 18.78 -22.38 4.86
C HIS A 199 19.29 -21.06 5.46
N PHE A 200 18.42 -20.28 6.09
CA PHE A 200 18.77 -18.95 6.59
C PHE A 200 18.30 -18.73 8.02
N ARG A 201 18.97 -17.83 8.72
CA ARG A 201 18.62 -17.38 10.06
C ARG A 201 18.37 -15.89 10.05
N ALA A 202 17.28 -15.45 10.68
CA ALA A 202 17.03 -14.03 10.91
C ALA A 202 18.11 -13.45 11.84
N HIS A 203 18.68 -12.32 11.43
CA HIS A 203 19.73 -11.62 12.19
C HIS A 203 19.19 -10.35 12.83
N THR A 204 18.66 -9.44 12.02
CA THR A 204 18.09 -8.17 12.45
C THR A 204 16.69 -8.03 11.88
N THR A 205 15.78 -7.41 12.62
CA THR A 205 14.43 -7.10 12.15
C THR A 205 14.10 -5.66 12.51
N SER A 206 13.79 -4.87 11.51
CA SER A 206 13.29 -3.50 11.64
C SER A 206 11.79 -3.49 11.33
N GLU A 207 10.98 -3.06 12.30
CA GLU A 207 9.55 -2.88 12.11
C GLU A 207 9.28 -1.44 11.73
N VAL A 208 8.68 -1.24 10.57
CA VAL A 208 8.25 0.05 10.06
C VAL A 208 6.75 0.02 9.78
N ASN A 209 6.13 1.19 9.72
CA ASN A 209 4.70 1.23 9.45
C ASN A 209 4.37 0.57 8.11
N GLY A 210 3.59 -0.51 8.15
CA GLY A 210 3.16 -1.29 6.99
C GLY A 210 4.07 -2.46 6.60
N ALA A 211 5.29 -2.59 7.15
CA ALA A 211 6.17 -3.70 6.82
C ALA A 211 7.17 -4.06 7.93
N LYS A 212 7.68 -5.29 7.82
CA LYS A 212 8.87 -5.75 8.54
C LYS A 212 9.99 -6.00 7.54
N VAL A 213 11.13 -5.38 7.77
CA VAL A 213 12.35 -5.61 7.02
C VAL A 213 13.28 -6.46 7.87
N THR A 214 13.63 -7.66 7.40
CA THR A 214 14.45 -8.61 8.15
C THR A 214 15.66 -9.00 7.33
N LEU A 215 16.83 -8.86 7.92
CA LEU A 215 18.06 -9.40 7.36
C LEU A 215 18.18 -10.87 7.72
N TYR A 216 18.31 -11.71 6.71
CA TYR A 216 18.60 -13.13 6.85
C TYR A 216 20.02 -13.44 6.41
N THR A 217 20.71 -14.26 7.18
CA THR A 217 22.05 -14.77 6.86
C THR A 217 22.01 -16.29 6.72
N ARG A 218 22.82 -16.83 5.84
CA ARG A 218 22.90 -18.26 5.60
C ARG A 218 23.40 -19.00 6.86
N ILE A 219 22.79 -20.12 7.19
CA ILE A 219 23.14 -20.92 8.38
C ILE A 219 24.55 -21.55 8.24
N HIS A 220 24.89 -22.00 7.01
CA HIS A 220 26.22 -22.56 6.71
C HIS A 220 26.86 -21.72 5.61
N PRO A 221 27.83 -20.85 5.95
CA PRO A 221 28.52 -20.03 4.96
C PRO A 221 29.22 -20.90 3.92
N ARG A 222 29.34 -20.42 2.69
CA ARG A 222 30.15 -21.11 1.69
C ARG A 222 31.61 -21.07 2.10
N PRO A 223 32.39 -22.13 1.80
CA PRO A 223 33.84 -22.10 1.99
C PRO A 223 34.42 -20.87 1.26
N GLY A 224 35.12 -20.02 1.99
CA GLY A 224 35.73 -18.77 1.46
C GLY A 224 35.07 -17.46 1.81
N THR A 225 33.92 -17.46 2.46
CA THR A 225 33.26 -16.21 2.91
C THR A 225 33.57 -15.96 4.39
N HIS A 226 34.41 -14.97 4.68
CA HIS A 226 34.65 -14.52 6.06
C HIS A 226 33.44 -13.74 6.59
N VAL A 227 32.58 -14.39 7.35
CA VAL A 227 31.48 -13.75 8.08
C VAL A 227 31.69 -14.01 9.57
N SER A 228 32.01 -12.95 10.31
CA SER A 228 32.17 -13.01 11.77
C SER A 228 30.80 -13.12 12.43
N TYR A 229 30.53 -14.24 13.11
CA TYR A 229 29.29 -14.46 13.87
C TYR A 229 29.56 -14.48 15.37
N ARG A 230 28.79 -13.74 16.14
CA ARG A 230 28.61 -13.99 17.57
C ARG A 230 27.56 -15.09 17.74
N THR A 231 27.95 -16.19 18.35
CA THR A 231 27.15 -17.38 18.63
C THR A 231 26.01 -17.11 19.59
N SER A 232 24.77 -17.48 19.23
CA SER A 232 23.72 -17.79 20.21
C SER A 232 22.73 -18.85 19.68
N THR A 233 22.71 -19.96 20.40
CA THR A 233 21.70 -21.01 20.62
C THR A 233 20.91 -21.66 19.47
N TRP A 234 21.10 -22.95 19.41
CA TRP A 234 20.48 -24.02 18.64
C TRP A 234 19.07 -24.36 19.12
N THR A 235 18.08 -24.31 18.25
CA THR A 235 16.87 -25.19 18.27
C THR A 235 16.00 -24.91 17.04
N ALA A 236 15.96 -25.80 16.06
CA ALA A 236 14.90 -26.06 15.07
C ALA A 236 15.45 -26.60 13.71
N GLN A 237 16.09 -27.76 13.69
CA GLN A 237 16.64 -28.32 12.45
C GLN A 237 16.10 -29.71 12.10
N LYS A 238 14.82 -30.00 12.37
CA LYS A 238 14.29 -31.36 12.15
C LYS A 238 13.32 -31.57 10.98
N ARG A 239 13.09 -30.59 10.08
CA ARG A 239 12.13 -30.75 8.96
C ARG A 239 12.63 -30.40 7.55
N CYS A 240 13.90 -30.14 7.34
CA CYS A 240 14.44 -29.72 6.04
C CYS A 240 15.15 -30.81 5.22
N GLY A 241 14.92 -32.06 5.54
CA GLY A 241 15.47 -33.21 4.82
C GLY A 241 14.35 -34.07 4.21
N ARG A 242 13.90 -33.69 3.01
CA ARG A 242 13.38 -34.61 1.98
C ARG A 242 13.52 -33.96 0.62
#